data_0e406d2d5c671cc32345def98694a809
#
_entry.id   0e406d2d5c671cc32345def98694a809
#
_cell.length_a   1.000
_cell.length_b   1.000
_cell.length_c   1.000
_cell.angle_alpha   90.00
_cell.angle_beta   90.00
_cell.angle_gamma   90.00
#
_symmetry.space_group_name_H-M   'P 1'
#
loop_
_entity.id
_entity.type
_entity.pdbx_description
1 polymer ?
#
loop_
_entity_poly.entity_id
_entity_poly.type
_entity_poly.pdbx_seq_one_letter_code
_entity_poly.pdbx_strand_id
1 'polypeptide(L)'
;MKKIASLLVVSILGGALTLGAYKVFLEEDPMIVEQHAQNDFNVIPTNYTNTSNFGMNADFTAAAENTVNGVVHVKNLAVFKQPRNLREYMFGNATGEQSKAIRGAGSGVIITPDGYIVTNNHVIAGASEVDVTLNNNETYKAEVIGVDTKADIALIKIDGKNLDYIPFGDSDNVKI
;
A
#
# COMPACT_ATOMS: atom_id res chain seq x y z
N MET A 1 36.18 -39.02 -36.72
CA MET A 1 34.73 -38.85 -36.91
C MET A 1 33.90 -39.61 -35.87
N LYS A 2 34.18 -40.90 -35.55
CA LYS A 2 33.40 -41.69 -34.57
C LYS A 2 33.40 -41.11 -33.15
N LYS A 3 34.51 -40.49 -32.68
CA LYS A 3 34.60 -39.88 -31.34
C LYS A 3 33.78 -38.58 -31.18
N ILE A 4 33.66 -37.81 -32.25
CA ILE A 4 32.86 -36.56 -32.24
C ILE A 4 31.36 -36.88 -32.20
N ALA A 5 30.95 -37.93 -32.98
CA ALA A 5 29.58 -38.38 -32.95
C ALA A 5 29.16 -38.93 -31.57
N SER A 6 30.03 -39.65 -30.91
CA SER A 6 29.79 -40.15 -29.54
C SER A 6 29.65 -39.02 -28.52
N LEU A 7 30.46 -37.97 -28.61
CA LEU A 7 30.34 -36.79 -27.73
C LEU A 7 29.04 -36.03 -27.96
N LEU A 8 28.61 -35.90 -29.20
CA LEU A 8 27.33 -35.27 -29.52
C LEU A 8 26.13 -36.05 -28.94
N VAL A 9 26.15 -37.38 -29.05
CA VAL A 9 25.07 -38.22 -28.51
C VAL A 9 24.99 -38.11 -27.00
N VAL A 10 26.16 -38.09 -26.27
CA VAL A 10 26.20 -37.94 -24.81
C VAL A 10 25.69 -36.56 -24.40
N SER A 11 26.03 -35.51 -25.13
CA SER A 11 25.54 -34.14 -24.87
C SER A 11 24.04 -34.04 -25.02
N ILE A 12 23.46 -34.60 -26.05
CA ILE A 12 22.00 -34.59 -26.30
C ILE A 12 21.29 -35.41 -25.20
N LEU A 13 21.80 -36.58 -24.84
CA LEU A 13 21.24 -37.40 -23.76
C LEU A 13 21.31 -36.67 -22.40
N GLY A 14 22.41 -36.01 -22.09
CA GLY A 14 22.53 -35.19 -20.87
C GLY A 14 21.52 -34.03 -20.82
N GLY A 15 21.39 -33.33 -21.90
CA GLY A 15 20.39 -32.24 -22.02
C GLY A 15 18.94 -32.72 -21.88
N ALA A 16 18.61 -33.85 -22.50
CA ALA A 16 17.27 -34.43 -22.39
C ALA A 16 16.95 -34.93 -20.96
N LEU A 17 17.95 -35.49 -20.27
CA LEU A 17 17.81 -35.95 -18.88
C LEU A 17 17.62 -34.77 -17.91
N THR A 18 18.37 -33.69 -18.08
CA THR A 18 18.23 -32.50 -17.24
C THR A 18 16.91 -31.79 -17.45
N LEU A 19 16.46 -31.65 -18.70
CA LEU A 19 15.13 -31.07 -19.02
C LEU A 19 13.99 -31.96 -18.50
N GLY A 20 14.13 -33.28 -18.60
CA GLY A 20 13.14 -34.21 -18.07
C GLY A 20 13.06 -34.16 -16.55
N ALA A 21 14.20 -34.10 -15.86
CA ALA A 21 14.24 -33.97 -14.42
C ALA A 21 13.68 -32.61 -13.95
N TYR A 22 13.98 -31.53 -14.65
CA TYR A 22 13.40 -30.20 -14.38
C TYR A 22 11.88 -30.24 -14.44
N LYS A 23 11.33 -30.84 -15.49
CA LYS A 23 9.90 -30.93 -15.70
C LYS A 23 9.18 -31.78 -14.64
N VAL A 24 9.82 -32.81 -14.12
CA VAL A 24 9.23 -33.73 -13.12
C VAL A 24 9.39 -33.25 -11.69
N PHE A 25 10.49 -32.51 -11.39
CA PHE A 25 10.81 -32.14 -10.01
C PHE A 25 10.67 -30.64 -9.67
N LEU A 26 10.63 -29.75 -10.69
CA LEU A 26 10.63 -28.30 -10.48
C LEU A 26 9.50 -27.57 -11.20
N GLU A 27 8.88 -28.18 -12.21
CA GLU A 27 7.63 -27.65 -12.76
C GLU A 27 6.51 -28.12 -11.82
N GLU A 28 6.17 -27.30 -10.83
CA GLU A 28 4.86 -27.39 -10.22
C GLU A 28 3.87 -27.14 -11.33
N ASP A 29 2.99 -28.11 -11.61
CA ASP A 29 1.87 -27.89 -12.52
C ASP A 29 1.24 -26.54 -12.14
N PRO A 30 1.06 -25.61 -13.10
CA PRO A 30 0.26 -24.46 -12.81
C PRO A 30 -1.05 -25.05 -12.31
N MET A 31 -1.34 -24.89 -11.01
CA MET A 31 -2.68 -25.17 -10.52
C MET A 31 -3.59 -24.35 -11.44
N ILE A 32 -4.18 -25.06 -12.38
CA ILE A 32 -5.37 -24.57 -13.03
C ILE A 32 -6.31 -24.39 -11.86
N VAL A 33 -6.36 -23.16 -11.36
CA VAL A 33 -7.48 -22.71 -10.57
C VAL A 33 -8.63 -22.83 -11.54
N GLU A 34 -9.15 -24.06 -11.67
CA GLU A 34 -10.50 -24.23 -12.15
C GLU A 34 -11.30 -23.26 -11.30
N GLN A 35 -11.64 -22.15 -11.94
CA GLN A 35 -12.69 -21.28 -11.50
C GLN A 35 -13.97 -22.15 -11.41
N HIS A 36 -14.02 -22.97 -10.39
CA HIS A 36 -15.28 -23.33 -9.77
C HIS A 36 -15.78 -22.07 -9.06
N ALA A 37 -15.98 -21.02 -9.85
CA ALA A 37 -16.86 -19.94 -9.51
C ALA A 37 -18.31 -20.42 -9.63
N GLN A 38 -18.58 -21.57 -9.06
CA GLN A 38 -19.86 -21.93 -8.47
C GLN A 38 -19.60 -22.05 -6.97
N ASN A 39 -19.03 -21.00 -6.38
CA ASN A 39 -19.43 -20.65 -5.07
C ASN A 39 -20.91 -20.29 -5.23
N ASP A 40 -21.78 -21.24 -4.90
CA ASP A 40 -23.01 -20.94 -4.21
C ASP A 40 -22.61 -20.18 -2.92
N PHE A 41 -22.10 -18.94 -3.11
CA PHE A 41 -22.45 -17.92 -2.17
C PHE A 41 -23.98 -17.94 -2.24
N ASN A 42 -24.61 -18.62 -1.30
CA ASN A 42 -25.93 -18.28 -0.85
C ASN A 42 -25.77 -16.79 -0.50
N VAL A 43 -25.83 -15.95 -1.54
CA VAL A 43 -26.24 -14.58 -1.39
C VAL A 43 -27.62 -14.76 -0.82
N ILE A 44 -27.69 -14.78 0.52
CA ILE A 44 -28.94 -14.58 1.19
C ILE A 44 -29.42 -13.30 0.54
N PRO A 45 -30.44 -13.35 -0.36
CA PRO A 45 -31.01 -12.12 -0.82
C PRO A 45 -31.47 -11.48 0.48
N THR A 46 -30.75 -10.48 0.94
CA THR A 46 -31.30 -9.57 1.90
C THR A 46 -32.45 -8.95 1.13
N ASN A 47 -33.60 -9.66 1.16
CA ASN A 47 -34.86 -9.06 0.89
C ASN A 47 -34.95 -7.95 1.93
N TYR A 48 -34.46 -6.78 1.53
CA TYR A 48 -34.95 -5.55 2.09
C TYR A 48 -36.42 -5.53 1.70
N THR A 49 -37.23 -6.29 2.46
CA THR A 49 -38.66 -6.01 2.51
C THR A 49 -38.69 -4.55 2.87
N ASN A 50 -39.20 -3.74 1.94
CA ASN A 50 -39.66 -2.40 2.17
C ASN A 50 -40.62 -2.42 3.37
N THR A 51 -40.09 -2.52 4.57
CA THR A 51 -40.75 -2.04 5.75
C THR A 51 -40.57 -0.53 5.70
N SER A 52 -41.42 0.07 4.88
CA SER A 52 -41.78 1.47 4.96
C SER A 52 -42.03 1.81 6.42
N ASN A 53 -40.98 2.32 7.10
CA ASN A 53 -40.99 3.15 8.30
C ASN A 53 -39.68 3.27 9.05
N PHE A 54 -38.55 2.72 8.56
CA PHE A 54 -37.26 3.22 8.96
C PHE A 54 -36.68 3.99 7.77
N GLY A 55 -37.14 5.24 7.63
CA GLY A 55 -36.50 6.21 6.76
C GLY A 55 -35.09 6.43 7.23
N MET A 56 -34.21 5.98 6.42
CA MET A 56 -32.94 6.53 6.00
C MET A 56 -32.18 5.40 5.33
N ASN A 57 -32.36 5.28 4.02
CA ASN A 57 -31.27 4.76 3.23
C ASN A 57 -30.12 5.73 3.50
N ALA A 58 -29.22 5.39 4.41
CA ALA A 58 -27.98 6.15 4.59
C ALA A 58 -27.29 6.11 3.23
N ASP A 59 -27.36 7.22 2.51
CA ASP A 59 -26.71 7.33 1.21
C ASP A 59 -25.21 7.49 1.43
N PHE A 60 -24.52 6.36 1.55
CA PHE A 60 -23.07 6.33 1.68
C PHE A 60 -22.37 6.94 0.47
N THR A 61 -23.03 7.02 -0.69
CA THR A 61 -22.47 7.62 -1.89
C THR A 61 -22.29 9.12 -1.67
N ALA A 62 -23.32 9.80 -1.17
CA ALA A 62 -23.22 11.22 -0.85
C ALA A 62 -22.19 11.51 0.25
N ALA A 63 -22.09 10.63 1.27
CA ALA A 63 -21.06 10.76 2.29
C ALA A 63 -19.65 10.59 1.70
N ALA A 64 -19.45 9.60 0.82
CA ALA A 64 -18.18 9.38 0.16
C ALA A 64 -17.80 10.55 -0.78
N GLU A 65 -18.72 11.03 -1.59
CA GLU A 65 -18.49 12.16 -2.49
C GLU A 65 -18.08 13.44 -1.75
N ASN A 66 -18.68 13.69 -0.58
CA ASN A 66 -18.38 14.85 0.24
C ASN A 66 -17.07 14.73 1.02
N THR A 67 -16.54 13.54 1.22
CA THR A 67 -15.37 13.32 2.09
C THR A 67 -14.11 12.86 1.35
N VAL A 68 -14.24 12.37 0.12
CA VAL A 68 -13.11 11.78 -0.63
C VAL A 68 -11.91 12.71 -0.78
N ASN A 69 -12.16 14.01 -0.95
CA ASN A 69 -11.09 15.01 -1.07
C ASN A 69 -10.40 15.34 0.26
N GLY A 70 -11.09 15.10 1.37
CA GLY A 70 -10.52 15.27 2.72
C GLY A 70 -9.70 14.08 3.21
N VAL A 71 -9.67 12.95 2.46
CA VAL A 71 -8.88 11.78 2.79
C VAL A 71 -7.61 11.78 1.94
N VAL A 72 -6.47 11.51 2.57
CA VAL A 72 -5.15 11.58 1.94
C VAL A 72 -4.35 10.31 2.15
N HIS A 73 -3.41 10.06 1.25
CA HIS A 73 -2.45 8.99 1.35
C HIS A 73 -1.15 9.50 1.99
N VAL A 74 -0.77 8.91 3.12
CA VAL A 74 0.43 9.28 3.90
C VAL A 74 1.51 8.24 3.64
N LYS A 75 2.71 8.69 3.22
CA LYS A 75 3.87 7.85 2.95
C LYS A 75 5.00 8.14 3.93
N ASN A 76 5.48 7.11 4.58
CA ASN A 76 6.67 7.15 5.43
C ASN A 76 7.89 6.82 4.57
N LEU A 77 8.82 7.76 4.47
CA LEU A 77 10.02 7.63 3.64
C LEU A 77 11.27 7.48 4.51
N ALA A 78 12.08 6.50 4.15
CA ALA A 78 13.47 6.43 4.60
C ALA A 78 14.36 7.11 3.58
N VAL A 79 15.18 8.05 4.04
CA VAL A 79 16.21 8.69 3.22
C VAL A 79 17.55 8.08 3.56
N PHE A 80 18.26 7.58 2.56
CA PHE A 80 19.58 6.97 2.74
C PHE A 80 20.52 7.41 1.60
N LYS A 81 21.82 7.38 1.88
CA LYS A 81 22.82 7.61 0.85
C LYS A 81 23.22 6.29 0.21
N GLN A 82 23.33 6.28 -1.12
CA GLN A 82 23.85 5.12 -1.83
C GLN A 82 25.37 5.06 -1.76
N PRO A 83 25.96 3.88 -1.55
CA PRO A 83 27.42 3.72 -1.63
C PRO A 83 27.86 3.85 -3.10
N ARG A 84 28.93 4.61 -3.36
CA ARG A 84 29.51 4.78 -4.70
C ARG A 84 30.43 3.64 -5.10
N ASN A 85 30.94 2.89 -4.13
CA ASN A 85 31.90 1.82 -4.37
C ASN A 85 31.75 0.71 -3.31
N LEU A 86 32.38 -0.44 -3.58
CA LEU A 86 32.33 -1.63 -2.70
C LEU A 86 32.87 -1.34 -1.30
N ARG A 87 33.87 -0.46 -1.19
CA ARG A 87 34.45 -0.09 0.11
C ARG A 87 33.45 0.68 0.98
N GLU A 88 32.75 1.65 0.39
CA GLU A 88 31.66 2.37 1.10
C GLU A 88 30.54 1.43 1.53
N TYR A 89 30.18 0.47 0.67
CA TYR A 89 29.20 -0.57 0.99
C TYR A 89 29.62 -1.43 2.17
N MET A 90 30.88 -1.89 2.22
CA MET A 90 31.40 -2.76 3.29
C MET A 90 31.62 -2.01 4.62
N PHE A 91 31.98 -0.72 4.58
CA PHE A 91 32.31 0.06 5.79
C PHE A 91 31.17 1.00 6.23
N GLY A 92 30.02 1.02 5.55
CA GLY A 92 28.85 1.78 5.95
C GLY A 92 28.93 3.29 5.80
N ASN A 93 29.98 3.80 5.12
CA ASN A 93 30.22 5.25 4.92
C ASN A 93 29.75 5.71 3.54
N ALA A 94 28.46 5.51 3.23
CA ALA A 94 27.92 5.92 1.93
C ALA A 94 27.99 7.44 1.73
N THR A 95 28.66 7.88 0.66
CA THR A 95 28.82 9.31 0.28
C THR A 95 28.11 9.65 -1.03
N GLY A 96 27.42 8.68 -1.62
CA GLY A 96 26.72 8.84 -2.89
C GLY A 96 25.44 9.69 -2.80
N GLU A 97 24.65 9.61 -3.85
CA GLU A 97 23.38 10.34 -3.94
C GLU A 97 22.37 9.86 -2.90
N GLN A 98 21.56 10.82 -2.44
CA GLN A 98 20.43 10.48 -1.56
C GLN A 98 19.34 9.76 -2.34
N SER A 99 18.90 8.63 -1.84
CA SER A 99 17.75 7.89 -2.34
C SER A 99 16.68 7.81 -1.28
N LYS A 100 15.44 7.72 -1.73
CA LYS A 100 14.27 7.56 -0.85
C LYS A 100 13.64 6.21 -1.11
N ALA A 101 13.25 5.53 -0.05
CA ALA A 101 12.45 4.32 -0.13
C ALA A 101 11.22 4.44 0.78
N ILE A 102 10.09 3.94 0.31
CA ILE A 102 8.86 3.87 1.11
C ILE A 102 9.06 2.77 2.17
N ARG A 103 9.01 3.12 3.45
CA ARG A 103 9.01 2.18 4.59
C ARG A 103 7.62 1.72 4.96
N GLY A 104 6.64 2.59 4.79
CA GLY A 104 5.25 2.32 5.12
C GLY A 104 4.35 3.36 4.49
N ALA A 105 3.08 3.04 4.47
CA ALA A 105 2.04 3.93 3.98
C ALA A 105 0.76 3.72 4.79
N GLY A 106 -0.06 4.76 4.84
CA GLY A 106 -1.36 4.74 5.48
C GLY A 106 -2.24 5.86 4.96
N SER A 107 -3.31 6.13 5.67
CA SER A 107 -4.24 7.20 5.33
C SER A 107 -4.20 8.30 6.40
N GLY A 108 -4.62 9.48 6.03
CA GLY A 108 -4.85 10.60 6.92
C GLY A 108 -6.12 11.34 6.55
N VAL A 109 -6.57 12.20 7.43
CA VAL A 109 -7.76 13.04 7.23
C VAL A 109 -7.36 14.50 7.42
N ILE A 110 -7.64 15.34 6.42
CA ILE A 110 -7.47 16.78 6.51
C ILE A 110 -8.57 17.32 7.43
N ILE A 111 -8.19 18.04 8.48
CA ILE A 111 -9.11 18.56 9.49
C ILE A 111 -9.25 20.08 9.46
N THR A 112 -8.39 20.77 8.67
CA THR A 112 -8.46 22.23 8.49
C THR A 112 -8.07 22.62 7.07
N PRO A 113 -8.63 23.72 6.53
CA PRO A 113 -8.38 24.15 5.16
C PRO A 113 -6.96 24.64 4.90
N ASP A 114 -6.18 24.87 5.95
CA ASP A 114 -4.76 25.27 5.88
C ASP A 114 -3.80 24.07 5.94
N GLY A 115 -4.32 22.83 6.01
CA GLY A 115 -3.55 21.59 5.79
C GLY A 115 -3.08 20.86 7.05
N TYR A 116 -3.76 20.99 8.18
CA TYR A 116 -3.58 20.05 9.30
C TYR A 116 -4.26 18.72 8.98
N ILE A 117 -3.55 17.63 9.26
CA ILE A 117 -3.95 16.26 8.94
C ILE A 117 -3.75 15.39 10.16
N VAL A 118 -4.75 14.61 10.49
CA VAL A 118 -4.67 13.55 11.50
C VAL A 118 -4.40 12.23 10.81
N THR A 119 -3.43 11.47 11.33
CA THR A 119 -3.08 10.11 10.92
C THR A 119 -2.70 9.28 12.14
N ASN A 120 -2.36 8.00 11.96
CA ASN A 120 -1.86 7.17 13.05
C ASN A 120 -0.35 7.37 13.26
N ASN A 121 0.07 7.33 14.52
CA ASN A 121 1.49 7.45 14.86
C ASN A 121 2.34 6.34 14.22
N HIS A 122 1.86 5.08 14.20
CA HIS A 122 2.62 3.98 13.60
C HIS A 122 2.87 4.16 12.10
N VAL A 123 2.03 4.94 11.38
CA VAL A 123 2.22 5.23 9.95
C VAL A 123 3.48 6.07 9.72
N ILE A 124 3.73 7.05 10.60
CA ILE A 124 4.85 8.00 10.45
C ILE A 124 6.05 7.68 11.34
N ALA A 125 5.93 6.69 12.23
CA ALA A 125 6.98 6.36 13.18
C ALA A 125 8.30 6.02 12.48
N GLY A 126 9.39 6.67 12.92
CA GLY A 126 10.72 6.47 12.35
C GLY A 126 10.91 6.94 10.91
N ALA A 127 10.00 7.76 10.38
CA ALA A 127 10.16 8.38 9.08
C ALA A 127 11.33 9.36 9.07
N SER A 128 12.11 9.36 7.99
CA SER A 128 13.06 10.44 7.69
C SER A 128 12.34 11.63 7.06
N GLU A 129 11.34 11.35 6.24
CA GLU A 129 10.43 12.32 5.61
C GLU A 129 9.02 11.71 5.57
N VAL A 130 8.02 12.57 5.63
CA VAL A 130 6.61 12.18 5.44
C VAL A 130 6.09 12.92 4.22
N ASP A 131 5.58 12.17 3.25
CA ASP A 131 4.90 12.73 2.08
C ASP A 131 3.40 12.44 2.16
N VAL A 132 2.60 13.42 1.78
CA VAL A 132 1.14 13.33 1.71
C VAL A 132 0.70 13.53 0.28
N THR A 133 -0.04 12.56 -0.26
CA THR A 133 -0.64 12.65 -1.59
C THR A 133 -2.15 12.86 -1.45
N LEU A 134 -2.64 13.94 -2.03
CA LEU A 134 -4.06 14.29 -2.07
C LEU A 134 -4.81 13.48 -3.14
N ASN A 135 -6.14 13.55 -3.13
CA ASN A 135 -6.99 12.87 -4.11
C ASN A 135 -6.75 13.34 -5.56
N ASN A 136 -6.31 14.58 -5.77
CA ASN A 136 -5.91 15.13 -7.08
C ASN A 136 -4.51 14.69 -7.54
N ASN A 137 -3.85 13.77 -6.82
CA ASN A 137 -2.47 13.29 -7.02
C ASN A 137 -1.36 14.32 -6.75
N GLU A 138 -1.67 15.48 -6.21
CA GLU A 138 -0.64 16.40 -5.71
C GLU A 138 0.04 15.81 -4.47
N THR A 139 1.36 15.93 -4.41
CA THR A 139 2.14 15.41 -3.27
C THR A 139 2.85 16.56 -2.57
N TYR A 140 2.68 16.61 -1.27
CA TYR A 140 3.26 17.60 -0.36
C TYR A 140 4.18 16.91 0.64
N LYS A 141 5.24 17.61 1.05
CA LYS A 141 6.00 17.23 2.24
C LYS A 141 5.22 17.66 3.47
N ALA A 142 5.14 16.76 4.45
CA ALA A 142 4.48 17.04 5.71
C ALA A 142 5.49 17.26 6.83
N GLU A 143 5.17 18.20 7.69
CA GLU A 143 5.85 18.42 8.97
C GLU A 143 5.09 17.72 10.08
N VAL A 144 5.78 17.03 10.97
CA VAL A 144 5.17 16.39 12.15
C VAL A 144 5.02 17.44 13.24
N ILE A 145 3.79 17.79 13.59
CA ILE A 145 3.46 18.79 14.61
C ILE A 145 3.45 18.16 15.99
N GLY A 146 2.92 16.95 16.12
CA GLY A 146 2.86 16.24 17.37
C GLY A 146 2.41 14.81 17.23
N VAL A 147 2.72 14.00 18.25
CA VAL A 147 2.33 12.58 18.28
C VAL A 147 1.88 12.19 19.69
N ASP A 148 0.86 11.33 19.73
CA ASP A 148 0.49 10.60 20.94
C ASP A 148 0.68 9.10 20.65
N THR A 149 1.75 8.53 21.20
CA THR A 149 2.07 7.11 20.99
C THR A 149 1.14 6.16 21.73
N LYS A 150 0.47 6.65 22.81
CA LYS A 150 -0.48 5.83 23.58
C LYS A 150 -1.81 5.71 22.86
N ALA A 151 -2.29 6.81 22.28
CA ALA A 151 -3.52 6.85 21.49
C ALA A 151 -3.30 6.43 20.03
N ASP A 152 -2.05 6.23 19.61
CA ASP A 152 -1.65 5.97 18.21
C ASP A 152 -2.14 7.08 17.26
N ILE A 153 -2.05 8.33 17.67
CA ILE A 153 -2.45 9.51 16.90
C ILE A 153 -1.23 10.36 16.57
N ALA A 154 -1.22 10.90 15.35
CA ALA A 154 -0.25 11.90 14.92
C ALA A 154 -0.95 13.06 14.23
N LEU A 155 -0.47 14.27 14.47
CA LEU A 155 -0.83 15.50 13.79
C LEU A 155 0.32 15.91 12.88
N ILE A 156 0.04 16.02 11.58
CA ILE A 156 1.00 16.48 10.58
C ILE A 156 0.45 17.69 9.83
N LYS A 157 1.31 18.48 9.21
CA LYS A 157 0.97 19.71 8.49
C LYS A 157 1.59 19.71 7.11
N ILE A 158 0.80 20.08 6.11
CA ILE A 158 1.26 20.35 4.74
C ILE A 158 1.11 21.84 4.41
N ASP A 159 1.93 22.36 3.50
CA ASP A 159 1.79 23.73 2.99
C ASP A 159 0.77 23.76 1.85
N GLY A 160 -0.49 23.56 2.19
CA GLY A 160 -1.65 23.62 1.29
C GLY A 160 -2.58 24.79 1.68
N LYS A 161 -3.34 25.29 0.72
CA LYS A 161 -4.32 26.36 0.94
C LYS A 161 -5.67 25.99 0.34
N ASN A 162 -6.74 26.37 1.03
CA ASN A 162 -8.11 26.11 0.60
C ASN A 162 -8.37 24.62 0.30
N LEU A 163 -7.83 23.74 1.16
CA LEU A 163 -8.01 22.30 1.05
C LEU A 163 -9.42 21.92 1.51
N ASP A 164 -9.98 20.93 0.83
CA ASP A 164 -11.18 20.26 1.31
C ASP A 164 -10.84 19.52 2.61
N TYR A 165 -11.65 19.70 3.65
CA TYR A 165 -11.40 19.12 4.95
C TYR A 165 -12.66 18.48 5.53
N ILE A 166 -12.49 17.57 6.46
CA ILE A 166 -13.57 16.90 7.16
C ILE A 166 -13.66 17.47 8.58
N PRO A 167 -14.79 18.13 8.94
CA PRO A 167 -14.97 18.67 10.28
C PRO A 167 -15.15 17.54 11.30
N PHE A 168 -14.75 17.80 12.54
CA PHE A 168 -15.04 16.88 13.64
C PHE A 168 -16.54 16.80 13.93
N GLY A 169 -17.02 15.57 14.15
CA GLY A 169 -18.36 15.34 14.68
C GLY A 169 -18.33 15.21 16.20
N ASP A 170 -19.52 15.30 16.80
CA ASP A 170 -19.73 15.04 18.22
C ASP A 170 -20.10 13.55 18.39
N SER A 171 -19.18 12.76 18.92
CA SER A 171 -19.37 11.33 19.14
C SER A 171 -20.43 10.99 20.20
N ASP A 172 -20.71 11.93 21.11
CA ASP A 172 -21.73 11.71 22.17
C ASP A 172 -23.15 11.74 21.59
N ASN A 173 -23.32 12.36 20.44
CA ASN A 173 -24.60 12.46 19.72
C ASN A 173 -24.84 11.35 18.69
N VAL A 174 -23.90 10.42 18.51
CA VAL A 174 -24.07 9.29 17.57
C VAL A 174 -25.08 8.30 18.15
N LYS A 175 -26.12 8.04 17.37
CA LYS A 175 -27.12 7.01 17.69
C LYS A 175 -26.68 5.69 17.07
N ILE A 176 -26.69 4.63 17.87
CA ILE A 176 -26.41 3.26 17.46
C ILE A 176 -27.72 2.55 17.13
#